data_23676dd9f6a971723b6c6c3f9b1d5037
#
_entry.id   23676dd9f6a971723b6c6c3f9b1d5037
#
_cell.length_a   1.000
_cell.length_b   1.000
_cell.length_c   1.000
_cell.angle_alpha   90.00
_cell.angle_beta   90.00
_cell.angle_gamma   90.00
#
_symmetry.space_group_name_H-M   'P 1'
#
loop_
_entity.id
_entity.type
_entity.pdbx_description
1 polymer ?
#
loop_
_entity_poly.entity_id
_entity_poly.type
_entity_poly.pdbx_seq_one_letter_code
_entity_poly.pdbx_strand_id
1 'polypeptide(L)'
;MVAGLPMAERADDRDELRLDQLHVPFGPGLNDWPAGLVLHLTLQGDVVQGVEVEHLSVASGHRLPFWDEPWLRAAHGEEVTRGDVVRRRCAAHLDSAGRLLAVVGWDDVAARCRWLRDELLSGASREGIDGDLRRMVHRVGRSRALRWSIAGLGQLLADRARAAGVTGPALAADGDAYDRLLMWLNEVESGLGELDDTQLSAPDDRTGPRGRLDGPQPPSQALLDVLPELLTGAEFACARIIVASLDPDLDELALATVPGAAHA
;
A
#
# COMPACT_ATOMS: atom_id res chain seq x y z
N MET A 1 17.63 28.23 -25.87
CA MET A 1 17.16 28.89 -24.62
C MET A 1 16.12 29.91 -25.01
N VAL A 2 14.95 29.87 -24.43
CA VAL A 2 13.88 30.88 -24.59
C VAL A 2 13.80 31.64 -23.25
N ALA A 3 13.94 32.95 -23.29
CA ALA A 3 13.94 33.83 -22.12
C ALA A 3 14.91 33.42 -20.97
N GLY A 4 16.06 32.82 -21.31
CA GLY A 4 17.06 32.40 -20.33
C GLY A 4 16.78 31.02 -19.66
N LEU A 5 15.67 30.39 -19.97
CA LEU A 5 15.35 29.04 -19.45
C LEU A 5 15.89 27.98 -20.43
N PRO A 6 16.44 26.86 -19.88
CA PRO A 6 16.82 25.72 -20.71
C PRO A 6 15.57 25.15 -21.40
N MET A 7 15.71 24.68 -22.62
CA MET A 7 14.65 23.91 -23.28
C MET A 7 14.64 22.50 -22.69
N ALA A 8 13.43 21.92 -22.58
CA ALA A 8 13.27 20.53 -22.20
C ALA A 8 14.03 19.60 -23.17
N GLU A 9 14.53 18.52 -22.64
CA GLU A 9 15.10 17.43 -23.44
C GLU A 9 13.99 16.80 -24.29
N ARG A 10 14.35 16.32 -25.47
CA ARG A 10 13.41 15.67 -26.40
C ARG A 10 13.82 14.24 -26.64
N ALA A 11 12.86 13.33 -26.53
CA ALA A 11 13.03 11.93 -26.90
C ALA A 11 12.05 11.54 -28.03
N ASP A 12 12.38 10.48 -28.75
CA ASP A 12 11.52 9.94 -29.78
C ASP A 12 10.31 9.23 -29.13
N ASP A 13 9.11 9.51 -29.64
CA ASP A 13 7.85 8.86 -29.25
C ASP A 13 7.54 7.69 -30.18
N ARG A 14 6.46 6.93 -29.86
CA ARG A 14 6.00 5.76 -30.64
C ARG A 14 5.74 6.08 -32.10
N ASP A 15 5.39 7.33 -32.40
CA ASP A 15 5.05 7.82 -33.77
C ASP A 15 6.24 8.53 -34.46
N GLU A 16 7.49 8.30 -33.96
CA GLU A 16 8.71 8.96 -34.46
C GLU A 16 8.71 10.50 -34.32
N LEU A 17 7.75 11.04 -33.58
CA LEU A 17 7.71 12.44 -33.20
C LEU A 17 8.64 12.68 -32.00
N ARG A 18 9.23 13.88 -31.96
CA ARG A 18 10.04 14.28 -30.81
C ARG A 18 9.20 15.09 -29.83
N LEU A 19 8.87 14.49 -28.69
CA LEU A 19 8.16 15.15 -27.60
C LEU A 19 9.14 15.62 -26.53
N ASP A 20 8.77 16.71 -25.86
CA ASP A 20 9.51 17.22 -24.71
C ASP A 20 9.33 16.25 -23.53
N GLN A 21 10.43 15.96 -22.83
CA GLN A 21 10.41 15.18 -21.59
C GLN A 21 10.26 16.13 -20.41
N LEU A 22 9.38 15.78 -19.48
CA LEU A 22 9.16 16.48 -18.22
C LEU A 22 9.68 15.65 -17.07
N HIS A 23 10.47 16.24 -16.19
CA HIS A 23 10.91 15.64 -14.94
C HIS A 23 10.08 16.22 -13.79
N VAL A 24 9.27 15.38 -13.15
CA VAL A 24 8.29 15.82 -12.17
C VAL A 24 8.50 15.06 -10.86
N PRO A 25 8.80 15.75 -9.74
CA PRO A 25 8.69 15.15 -8.42
C PRO A 25 7.21 14.96 -8.07
N PHE A 26 6.84 13.73 -7.69
CA PHE A 26 5.46 13.35 -7.42
C PHE A 26 5.34 12.83 -5.98
N GLY A 27 4.62 13.52 -5.13
CA GLY A 27 4.60 13.37 -3.67
C GLY A 27 5.39 14.50 -3.00
N PRO A 28 5.71 14.43 -1.68
CA PRO A 28 5.07 13.58 -0.65
C PRO A 28 3.77 14.19 -0.09
N GLY A 29 3.43 15.43 -0.46
CA GLY A 29 2.31 16.21 0.10
C GLY A 29 0.94 15.94 -0.54
N LEU A 30 0.78 14.86 -1.29
CA LEU A 30 -0.48 14.49 -1.91
C LEU A 30 -1.41 13.81 -0.88
N ASN A 31 -2.71 14.09 -0.98
CA ASN A 31 -3.71 13.40 -0.17
C ASN A 31 -3.73 11.90 -0.51
N ASP A 32 -3.91 11.05 0.49
CA ASP A 32 -3.97 9.59 0.31
C ASP A 32 -2.73 8.98 -0.38
N TRP A 33 -1.59 9.61 -0.16
CA TRP A 33 -0.28 9.20 -0.64
C TRP A 33 0.54 8.60 0.50
N PRO A 34 1.40 7.60 0.25
CA PRO A 34 2.30 7.10 1.28
C PRO A 34 3.18 8.22 1.84
N ALA A 35 3.14 8.39 3.17
CA ALA A 35 3.84 9.48 3.84
C ALA A 35 5.35 9.38 3.60
N GLY A 36 5.95 10.46 3.11
CA GLY A 36 7.38 10.52 2.83
C GLY A 36 7.83 9.93 1.49
N LEU A 37 6.95 9.29 0.71
CA LEU A 37 7.32 8.79 -0.61
C LEU A 37 7.41 9.93 -1.63
N VAL A 38 8.50 9.97 -2.38
CA VAL A 38 8.68 10.85 -3.54
C VAL A 38 9.04 9.99 -4.74
N LEU A 39 8.34 10.18 -5.85
CA LEU A 39 8.68 9.57 -7.13
C LEU A 39 9.21 10.68 -8.05
N HIS A 40 10.39 10.51 -8.60
CA HIS A 40 10.91 11.35 -9.66
C HIS A 40 10.52 10.73 -11.00
N LEU A 41 9.49 11.29 -11.62
CA LEU A 41 8.92 10.78 -12.86
C LEU A 41 9.50 11.49 -14.06
N THR A 42 9.91 10.74 -15.07
CA THR A 42 10.17 11.26 -16.42
C THR A 42 8.92 11.00 -17.25
N LEU A 43 8.26 12.06 -17.68
CA LEU A 43 7.03 12.00 -18.50
C LEU A 43 7.31 12.39 -19.93
N GLN A 44 6.63 11.73 -20.86
CA GLN A 44 6.55 12.11 -22.26
C GLN A 44 5.07 12.14 -22.64
N GLY A 45 4.55 13.35 -22.85
CA GLY A 45 3.11 13.56 -22.85
C GLY A 45 2.53 13.25 -21.46
N ASP A 46 1.59 12.32 -21.40
CA ASP A 46 0.97 11.81 -20.17
C ASP A 46 1.49 10.42 -19.74
N VAL A 47 2.48 9.87 -20.46
CA VAL A 47 3.02 8.54 -20.20
C VAL A 47 4.31 8.61 -19.37
N VAL A 48 4.40 7.78 -18.37
CA VAL A 48 5.59 7.61 -17.53
C VAL A 48 6.65 6.83 -18.32
N GLN A 49 7.81 7.44 -18.57
CA GLN A 49 8.94 6.81 -19.25
C GLN A 49 10.01 6.31 -18.30
N GLY A 50 10.12 6.90 -17.12
CA GLY A 50 11.08 6.51 -16.10
C GLY A 50 10.62 6.92 -14.71
N VAL A 51 11.08 6.14 -13.73
CA VAL A 51 10.71 6.35 -12.32
C VAL A 51 11.94 6.11 -11.46
N GLU A 52 12.26 7.09 -10.63
CA GLU A 52 13.19 6.91 -9.53
C GLU A 52 12.41 7.06 -8.22
N VAL A 53 12.63 6.13 -7.29
CA VAL A 53 11.94 6.10 -6.00
C VAL A 53 12.86 6.72 -4.95
N GLU A 54 12.39 7.76 -4.30
CA GLU A 54 13.03 8.40 -3.15
C GLU A 54 12.05 8.34 -1.97
N HIS A 55 12.57 8.20 -0.78
CA HIS A 55 11.79 8.38 0.43
C HIS A 55 12.49 9.33 1.40
N LEU A 56 11.71 10.21 2.00
CA LEU A 56 12.20 11.09 3.05
C LEU A 56 12.49 10.25 4.29
N SER A 57 13.67 10.49 4.88
CA SER A 57 14.03 9.86 6.14
C SER A 57 13.03 10.27 7.22
N VAL A 58 12.23 9.33 7.69
CA VAL A 58 11.42 9.53 8.88
C VAL A 58 12.39 9.55 10.07
N ALA A 59 12.34 10.60 10.89
CA ALA A 59 13.16 10.66 12.09
C ALA A 59 12.85 9.42 12.94
N SER A 60 13.83 8.52 13.05
CA SER A 60 13.72 7.29 13.82
C SER A 60 13.57 7.64 15.30
N GLY A 61 12.33 7.88 15.72
CA GLY A 61 11.97 7.75 17.12
C GLY A 61 12.02 6.25 17.46
N HIS A 62 12.26 5.91 18.73
CA HIS A 62 12.21 4.53 19.22
C HIS A 62 10.77 3.91 19.16
N ARG A 63 9.96 4.27 18.17
CA ARG A 63 8.60 3.78 18.02
C ARG A 63 8.56 2.69 16.96
N LEU A 64 7.87 1.60 17.29
CA LEU A 64 7.56 0.56 16.33
C LEU A 64 6.62 1.11 15.22
N PRO A 65 6.73 0.63 13.99
CA PRO A 65 5.76 0.95 12.94
C PRO A 65 4.35 0.65 13.41
N PHE A 66 3.46 1.61 13.24
CA PHE A 66 2.12 1.54 13.81
C PHE A 66 1.34 0.29 13.38
N TRP A 67 1.42 -0.05 12.11
CA TRP A 67 0.65 -1.18 11.59
C TRP A 67 1.22 -2.52 11.99
N ASP A 68 2.53 -2.64 12.24
CA ASP A 68 3.21 -3.89 12.59
C ASP A 68 3.42 -4.07 14.10
N GLU A 69 3.06 -3.06 14.89
CA GLU A 69 3.31 -3.02 16.32
C GLU A 69 2.92 -4.32 17.06
N PRO A 70 1.72 -4.93 16.88
CA PRO A 70 1.35 -6.12 17.62
C PRO A 70 2.29 -7.32 17.39
N TRP A 71 2.69 -7.56 16.14
CA TRP A 71 3.62 -8.65 15.80
C TRP A 71 5.00 -8.41 16.38
N LEU A 72 5.49 -7.19 16.32
CA LEU A 72 6.80 -6.82 16.84
C LEU A 72 6.82 -6.90 18.37
N ARG A 73 5.76 -6.51 19.05
CA ARG A 73 5.61 -6.67 20.50
C ARG A 73 5.58 -8.15 20.91
N ALA A 74 4.78 -8.96 20.22
CA ALA A 74 4.77 -10.42 20.46
C ALA A 74 6.15 -11.04 20.24
N ALA A 75 6.87 -10.56 19.24
CA ALA A 75 8.25 -10.97 18.96
C ALA A 75 9.24 -10.65 20.09
N HIS A 76 8.99 -9.57 20.81
CA HIS A 76 9.78 -9.17 21.97
C HIS A 76 9.30 -9.84 23.28
N GLY A 77 8.36 -10.79 23.21
CA GLY A 77 7.87 -11.56 24.34
C GLY A 77 6.76 -10.88 25.14
N GLU A 78 6.15 -9.83 24.60
CA GLU A 78 4.97 -9.22 25.21
C GLU A 78 3.71 -10.07 24.95
N GLU A 79 2.79 -10.08 25.90
CA GLU A 79 1.50 -10.73 25.74
C GLU A 79 0.60 -9.92 24.79
N VAL A 80 0.41 -10.44 23.58
CA VAL A 80 -0.47 -9.88 22.55
C VAL A 80 -1.49 -10.95 22.16
N THR A 81 -2.77 -10.63 22.16
CA THR A 81 -3.81 -11.58 21.77
C THR A 81 -3.93 -11.71 20.24
N ARG A 82 -4.50 -12.83 19.79
CA ARG A 82 -4.85 -12.98 18.36
C ARG A 82 -5.86 -11.95 17.92
N GLY A 83 -6.82 -11.61 18.78
CA GLY A 83 -7.78 -10.55 18.53
C GLY A 83 -7.11 -9.20 18.26
N ASP A 84 -6.07 -8.83 19.03
CA ASP A 84 -5.32 -7.59 18.81
C ASP A 84 -4.62 -7.57 17.44
N VAL A 85 -3.98 -8.70 17.09
CA VAL A 85 -3.29 -8.89 15.80
C VAL A 85 -4.27 -8.76 14.63
N VAL A 86 -5.38 -9.50 14.69
CA VAL A 86 -6.41 -9.49 13.65
C VAL A 86 -7.06 -8.12 13.51
N ARG A 87 -7.36 -7.48 14.64
CA ARG A 87 -7.94 -6.13 14.68
C ARG A 87 -7.04 -5.11 13.98
N ARG A 88 -5.72 -5.15 14.26
CA ARG A 88 -4.74 -4.27 13.62
C ARG A 88 -4.63 -4.55 12.12
N ARG A 89 -4.61 -5.82 11.70
CA ARG A 89 -4.59 -6.23 10.29
C ARG A 89 -5.82 -5.73 9.54
N CYS A 90 -7.01 -5.98 10.07
CA CYS A 90 -8.27 -5.50 9.48
C CYS A 90 -8.29 -3.97 9.36
N ALA A 91 -7.84 -3.26 10.40
CA ALA A 91 -7.76 -1.80 10.37
C ALA A 91 -6.77 -1.30 9.31
N ALA A 92 -5.61 -1.92 9.15
CA ALA A 92 -4.63 -1.60 8.12
C ALA A 92 -5.21 -1.79 6.72
N HIS A 93 -5.89 -2.91 6.45
CA HIS A 93 -6.50 -3.17 5.15
C HIS A 93 -7.66 -2.23 4.83
N LEU A 94 -8.43 -1.81 5.84
CA LEU A 94 -9.47 -0.77 5.66
C LEU A 94 -8.86 0.60 5.38
N ASP A 95 -7.71 0.92 5.97
CA ASP A 95 -6.96 2.14 5.67
C ASP A 95 -6.46 2.14 4.23
N SER A 96 -5.81 1.05 3.80
CA SER A 96 -5.34 0.84 2.43
C SER A 96 -6.48 0.93 1.41
N ALA A 97 -7.60 0.23 1.66
CA ALA A 97 -8.80 0.29 0.82
C ALA A 97 -9.39 1.71 0.78
N GLY A 98 -9.44 2.40 1.91
CA GLY A 98 -9.91 3.77 2.02
C GLY A 98 -9.08 4.75 1.20
N ARG A 99 -7.74 4.64 1.23
CA ARG A 99 -6.84 5.45 0.42
C ARG A 99 -7.04 5.20 -1.07
N LEU A 100 -7.05 3.94 -1.50
CA LEU A 100 -7.26 3.60 -2.91
C LEU A 100 -8.61 4.11 -3.42
N LEU A 101 -9.69 3.91 -2.65
CA LEU A 101 -11.03 4.36 -3.01
C LEU A 101 -11.14 5.90 -3.07
N ALA A 102 -10.44 6.63 -2.21
CA ALA A 102 -10.35 8.09 -2.28
C ALA A 102 -9.57 8.56 -3.53
N VAL A 103 -8.46 7.89 -3.85
CA VAL A 103 -7.66 8.20 -5.05
C VAL A 103 -8.46 8.02 -6.33
N VAL A 104 -9.37 7.05 -6.39
CA VAL A 104 -10.26 6.84 -7.54
C VAL A 104 -11.53 7.68 -7.50
N GLY A 105 -11.66 8.57 -6.50
CA GLY A 105 -12.79 9.51 -6.39
C GLY A 105 -14.07 8.92 -5.80
N TRP A 106 -13.98 7.81 -5.05
CA TRP A 106 -15.15 7.23 -4.38
C TRP A 106 -15.19 7.58 -2.88
N ASP A 107 -15.31 8.88 -2.61
CA ASP A 107 -15.12 9.49 -1.30
C ASP A 107 -16.05 8.97 -0.20
N ASP A 108 -17.31 8.68 -0.51
CA ASP A 108 -18.28 8.19 0.48
C ASP A 108 -17.93 6.78 0.97
N VAL A 109 -17.44 5.91 0.09
CA VAL A 109 -16.99 4.58 0.47
C VAL A 109 -15.62 4.64 1.15
N ALA A 110 -14.73 5.50 0.68
CA ALA A 110 -13.46 5.77 1.35
C ALA A 110 -13.66 6.25 2.79
N ALA A 111 -14.58 7.19 3.01
CA ALA A 111 -14.95 7.66 4.35
C ALA A 111 -15.54 6.52 5.22
N ARG A 112 -16.29 5.59 4.62
CA ARG A 112 -16.80 4.42 5.33
C ARG A 112 -15.69 3.45 5.74
N CYS A 113 -14.69 3.22 4.88
CA CYS A 113 -13.52 2.43 5.24
C CYS A 113 -12.78 3.04 6.43
N ARG A 114 -12.55 4.36 6.42
CA ARG A 114 -11.89 5.08 7.52
C ARG A 114 -12.69 4.99 8.82
N TRP A 115 -14.00 5.13 8.75
CA TRP A 115 -14.86 4.98 9.93
C TRP A 115 -14.76 3.56 10.51
N LEU A 116 -14.86 2.52 9.68
CA LEU A 116 -14.71 1.12 10.12
C LEU A 116 -13.33 0.84 10.71
N ARG A 117 -12.27 1.40 10.12
CA ARG A 117 -10.90 1.36 10.67
C ARG A 117 -10.86 1.94 12.08
N ASP A 118 -11.43 3.12 12.26
CA ASP A 118 -11.41 3.83 13.54
C ASP A 118 -12.23 3.09 14.61
N GLU A 119 -13.37 2.49 14.25
CA GLU A 119 -14.15 1.63 15.13
C GLU A 119 -13.33 0.40 15.55
N LEU A 120 -12.65 -0.27 14.64
CA LEU A 120 -11.77 -1.40 14.96
C LEU A 120 -10.66 -0.99 15.93
N LEU A 121 -9.97 0.10 15.66
CA LEU A 121 -8.89 0.61 16.52
C LEU A 121 -9.39 1.06 17.89
N SER A 122 -10.65 1.48 17.99
CA SER A 122 -11.32 1.84 19.25
C SER A 122 -11.86 0.65 20.03
N GLY A 123 -11.72 -0.58 19.51
CA GLY A 123 -12.14 -1.80 20.18
C GLY A 123 -13.60 -2.21 19.96
N ALA A 124 -14.24 -1.72 18.88
CA ALA A 124 -15.60 -2.13 18.54
C ALA A 124 -15.73 -3.65 18.44
N SER A 125 -16.85 -4.19 18.91
CA SER A 125 -17.16 -5.61 18.78
C SER A 125 -17.54 -5.97 17.35
N ARG A 126 -17.43 -7.25 17.03
CA ARG A 126 -17.86 -7.77 15.72
C ARG A 126 -19.29 -7.35 15.37
N GLU A 127 -20.23 -7.50 16.32
CA GLU A 127 -21.64 -7.17 16.09
C GLU A 127 -21.84 -5.72 15.72
N GLY A 128 -21.02 -4.80 16.27
CA GLY A 128 -21.10 -3.38 16.01
C GLY A 128 -20.75 -2.97 14.58
N ILE A 129 -19.92 -3.75 13.90
CA ILE A 129 -19.36 -3.39 12.58
C ILE A 129 -19.74 -4.33 11.44
N ASP A 130 -20.12 -5.60 11.72
CA ASP A 130 -20.34 -6.66 10.70
C ASP A 130 -21.35 -6.22 9.61
N GLY A 131 -22.47 -5.66 10.01
CA GLY A 131 -23.51 -5.25 9.07
C GLY A 131 -23.07 -4.12 8.12
N ASP A 132 -22.27 -3.19 8.61
CA ASP A 132 -21.77 -2.08 7.83
C ASP A 132 -20.65 -2.51 6.92
N LEU A 133 -19.73 -3.35 7.42
CA LEU A 133 -18.65 -3.89 6.64
C LEU A 133 -19.17 -4.72 5.46
N ARG A 134 -20.08 -5.66 5.70
CA ARG A 134 -20.64 -6.50 4.62
C ARG A 134 -21.34 -5.67 3.55
N ARG A 135 -22.09 -4.62 3.94
CA ARG A 135 -22.73 -3.72 2.97
C ARG A 135 -21.70 -2.99 2.12
N MET A 136 -20.62 -2.52 2.75
CA MET A 136 -19.53 -1.82 2.07
C MET A 136 -18.80 -2.75 1.11
N VAL A 137 -18.35 -3.94 1.57
CA VAL A 137 -17.65 -4.94 0.75
C VAL A 137 -18.51 -5.38 -0.43
N HIS A 138 -19.79 -5.68 -0.19
CA HIS A 138 -20.73 -6.02 -1.25
C HIS A 138 -20.88 -4.90 -2.29
N ARG A 139 -20.99 -3.65 -1.85
CA ARG A 139 -21.08 -2.49 -2.74
C ARG A 139 -19.82 -2.33 -3.61
N VAL A 140 -18.64 -2.48 -3.01
CA VAL A 140 -17.35 -2.40 -3.73
C VAL A 140 -17.22 -3.54 -4.74
N GLY A 141 -17.40 -4.78 -4.31
CA GLY A 141 -17.24 -5.96 -5.16
C GLY A 141 -18.22 -6.02 -6.34
N ARG A 142 -19.39 -5.35 -6.25
CA ARG A 142 -20.38 -5.29 -7.35
C ARG A 142 -20.24 -4.06 -8.24
N SER A 143 -19.36 -3.14 -7.93
CA SER A 143 -19.20 -1.93 -8.72
C SER A 143 -18.48 -2.19 -10.04
N ARG A 144 -19.25 -2.21 -11.11
CA ARG A 144 -18.72 -2.36 -12.48
C ARG A 144 -17.89 -1.12 -12.89
N ALA A 145 -18.30 0.07 -12.45
CA ALA A 145 -17.58 1.30 -12.74
C ALA A 145 -16.18 1.30 -12.09
N LEU A 146 -16.09 0.92 -10.80
CA LEU A 146 -14.81 0.79 -10.11
C LEU A 146 -13.91 -0.23 -10.81
N ARG A 147 -14.43 -1.45 -11.05
CA ARG A 147 -13.67 -2.47 -11.76
C ARG A 147 -13.15 -1.97 -13.10
N TRP A 148 -13.99 -1.31 -13.87
CA TRP A 148 -13.60 -0.77 -15.18
C TRP A 148 -12.50 0.30 -15.07
N SER A 149 -12.52 1.11 -14.01
CA SER A 149 -11.54 2.21 -13.84
C SER A 149 -10.18 1.76 -13.32
N ILE A 150 -10.07 0.63 -12.59
CA ILE A 150 -8.79 0.24 -11.97
C ILE A 150 -8.30 -1.16 -12.34
N ALA A 151 -9.11 -1.97 -13.03
CA ALA A 151 -8.66 -3.27 -13.51
C ALA A 151 -7.59 -3.10 -14.60
N GLY A 152 -6.59 -3.97 -14.58
CA GLY A 152 -5.44 -3.93 -15.49
C GLY A 152 -4.33 -2.95 -15.07
N LEU A 153 -4.55 -2.11 -14.05
CA LEU A 153 -3.54 -1.16 -13.57
C LEU A 153 -2.54 -1.85 -12.63
N GLY A 154 -1.24 -1.65 -12.87
CA GLY A 154 -0.17 -2.14 -12.01
C GLY A 154 -0.23 -3.66 -11.83
N GLN A 155 -0.33 -4.43 -12.90
CA GLN A 155 -0.40 -5.88 -12.85
C GLN A 155 0.88 -6.47 -12.28
N LEU A 156 0.76 -7.22 -11.18
CA LEU A 156 1.85 -7.87 -10.48
C LEU A 156 1.48 -9.35 -10.24
N LEU A 157 1.88 -10.20 -11.16
CA LEU A 157 1.63 -11.64 -11.07
C LEU A 157 2.48 -12.29 -9.99
N ALA A 158 1.98 -13.37 -9.36
CA ALA A 158 2.60 -14.02 -8.22
C ALA A 158 4.05 -14.47 -8.47
N ASP A 159 4.37 -14.96 -9.65
CA ASP A 159 5.75 -15.38 -9.98
C ASP A 159 6.69 -14.17 -9.99
N ARG A 160 6.24 -13.06 -10.55
CA ARG A 160 7.00 -11.80 -10.57
C ARG A 160 7.13 -11.20 -9.15
N ALA A 161 6.03 -11.19 -8.40
CA ALA A 161 6.01 -10.74 -7.01
C ALA A 161 7.01 -11.53 -6.15
N ARG A 162 7.02 -12.86 -6.24
CA ARG A 162 7.99 -13.72 -5.53
C ARG A 162 9.42 -13.43 -5.93
N ALA A 163 9.69 -13.29 -7.24
CA ALA A 163 11.03 -12.99 -7.73
C ALA A 163 11.57 -11.65 -7.21
N ALA A 164 10.68 -10.68 -6.96
CA ALA A 164 11.00 -9.37 -6.39
C ALA A 164 11.00 -9.35 -4.84
N GLY A 165 10.74 -10.50 -4.18
CA GLY A 165 10.68 -10.56 -2.72
C GLY A 165 9.38 -10.02 -2.11
N VAL A 166 8.37 -9.69 -2.91
CA VAL A 166 7.06 -9.25 -2.43
C VAL A 166 6.36 -10.39 -1.71
N THR A 167 5.74 -10.09 -0.58
CA THR A 167 4.99 -11.03 0.27
C THR A 167 3.61 -10.46 0.61
N GLY A 168 2.82 -11.19 1.41
CA GLY A 168 1.53 -10.71 1.90
C GLY A 168 0.48 -10.50 0.82
N PRO A 169 -0.46 -9.54 1.03
CA PRO A 169 -1.62 -9.35 0.16
C PRO A 169 -1.28 -9.03 -1.29
N ALA A 170 -0.21 -8.29 -1.55
CA ALA A 170 0.20 -7.94 -2.91
C ALA A 170 0.65 -9.17 -3.72
N LEU A 171 1.31 -10.14 -3.06
CA LEU A 171 1.62 -11.44 -3.65
C LEU A 171 0.37 -12.30 -3.81
N ALA A 172 -0.48 -12.36 -2.76
CA ALA A 172 -1.65 -13.22 -2.73
C ALA A 172 -2.73 -12.81 -3.73
N ALA A 173 -2.81 -11.53 -4.07
CA ALA A 173 -3.74 -11.00 -5.06
C ALA A 173 -3.47 -11.51 -6.48
N ASP A 174 -2.20 -11.85 -6.80
CA ASP A 174 -1.79 -12.40 -8.10
C ASP A 174 -2.43 -11.65 -9.29
N GLY A 175 -2.41 -10.34 -9.27
CA GLY A 175 -3.17 -9.56 -10.23
C GLY A 175 -2.91 -8.05 -10.19
N ASP A 176 -3.94 -7.28 -10.43
CA ASP A 176 -3.92 -5.84 -10.62
C ASP A 176 -4.40 -5.05 -9.38
N ALA A 177 -4.61 -3.74 -9.53
CA ALA A 177 -5.09 -2.88 -8.45
C ALA A 177 -6.48 -3.30 -7.91
N TYR A 178 -7.35 -3.82 -8.78
CA TYR A 178 -8.67 -4.30 -8.36
C TYR A 178 -8.57 -5.58 -7.55
N ASP A 179 -7.71 -6.52 -7.96
CA ASP A 179 -7.48 -7.77 -7.25
C ASP A 179 -6.88 -7.53 -5.86
N ARG A 180 -5.93 -6.58 -5.73
CA ARG A 180 -5.38 -6.17 -4.43
C ARG A 180 -6.43 -5.56 -3.50
N LEU A 181 -7.32 -4.72 -4.04
CA LEU A 181 -8.44 -4.17 -3.27
C LEU A 181 -9.36 -5.29 -2.76
N LEU A 182 -9.73 -6.24 -3.61
CA LEU A 182 -10.58 -7.36 -3.21
C LEU A 182 -9.88 -8.26 -2.19
N MET A 183 -8.57 -8.44 -2.30
CA MET A 183 -7.77 -9.19 -1.33
C MET A 183 -7.86 -8.54 0.06
N TRP A 184 -7.63 -7.24 0.17
CA TRP A 184 -7.76 -6.53 1.44
C TRP A 184 -9.14 -6.67 2.06
N LEU A 185 -10.20 -6.50 1.26
CA LEU A 185 -11.57 -6.61 1.75
C LEU A 185 -11.91 -8.03 2.21
N ASN A 186 -11.41 -9.05 1.51
CA ASN A 186 -11.57 -10.45 1.89
C ASN A 186 -10.85 -10.78 3.20
N GLU A 187 -9.62 -10.27 3.40
CA GLU A 187 -8.89 -10.39 4.66
C GLU A 187 -9.67 -9.78 5.82
N VAL A 188 -10.29 -8.60 5.62
CA VAL A 188 -11.11 -7.96 6.66
C VAL A 188 -12.36 -8.79 6.97
N GLU A 189 -13.09 -9.28 5.95
CA GLU A 189 -14.27 -10.14 6.18
C GLU A 189 -13.91 -11.43 6.93
N SER A 190 -12.80 -12.06 6.54
CA SER A 190 -12.33 -13.30 7.14
C SER A 190 -11.90 -13.09 8.61
N GLY A 191 -11.25 -11.96 8.90
CA GLY A 191 -10.76 -11.64 10.24
C GLY A 191 -11.85 -11.32 11.27
N LEU A 192 -13.06 -10.95 10.83
CA LEU A 192 -14.14 -10.58 11.76
C LEU A 192 -14.48 -11.69 12.80
N GLY A 193 -14.28 -12.94 12.43
CA GLY A 193 -14.55 -14.07 13.31
C GLY A 193 -13.61 -14.16 14.50
N GLU A 194 -12.44 -13.56 14.42
CA GLU A 194 -11.33 -13.70 15.39
C GLU A 194 -11.07 -12.42 16.19
N LEU A 195 -11.87 -11.35 16.01
CA LEU A 195 -11.66 -10.06 16.68
C LEU A 195 -11.63 -10.14 18.21
N ASP A 196 -12.38 -11.08 18.78
CA ASP A 196 -12.53 -11.25 20.23
C ASP A 196 -11.74 -12.48 20.74
N ASP A 197 -10.81 -13.04 19.93
CA ASP A 197 -9.97 -14.16 20.34
C ASP A 197 -8.94 -13.71 21.38
N THR A 198 -9.07 -14.22 22.59
CA THR A 198 -8.20 -13.92 23.74
C THR A 198 -6.97 -14.84 23.84
N GLN A 199 -6.81 -15.80 22.94
CA GLN A 199 -5.60 -16.61 22.89
C GLN A 199 -4.40 -15.75 22.51
N LEU A 200 -3.25 -16.06 23.07
CA LEU A 200 -2.03 -15.35 22.72
C LEU A 200 -1.63 -15.64 21.27
N SER A 201 -1.19 -14.61 20.59
CA SER A 201 -0.58 -14.72 19.27
C SER A 201 0.71 -15.53 19.38
N ALA A 202 0.97 -16.38 18.39
CA ALA A 202 2.20 -17.14 18.35
C ALA A 202 3.40 -16.20 18.12
N PRO A 203 4.47 -16.31 18.93
CA PRO A 203 5.65 -15.43 18.78
C PRO A 203 6.38 -15.56 17.44
N ASP A 204 6.12 -16.63 16.72
CA ASP A 204 6.65 -16.91 15.38
C ASP A 204 5.70 -16.48 14.24
N ASP A 205 4.50 -15.99 14.56
CA ASP A 205 3.69 -15.29 13.55
C ASP A 205 4.35 -13.95 13.20
N ARG A 206 4.91 -13.89 12.02
CA ARG A 206 5.63 -12.73 11.46
C ARG A 206 4.97 -12.18 10.22
N THR A 207 3.68 -12.40 10.06
CA THR A 207 2.94 -11.95 8.88
C THR A 207 2.14 -10.69 9.20
N GLY A 208 2.77 -9.54 9.03
CA GLY A 208 2.15 -8.22 9.13
C GLY A 208 1.18 -7.91 7.99
N PRO A 209 0.53 -6.75 8.02
CA PRO A 209 -0.48 -6.36 7.02
C PRO A 209 0.06 -6.28 5.58
N ARG A 210 1.34 -5.96 5.40
CA ARG A 210 1.97 -5.83 4.07
C ARG A 210 2.82 -7.03 3.68
N GLY A 211 3.08 -7.94 4.60
CA GLY A 211 3.83 -9.16 4.34
C GLY A 211 4.67 -9.63 5.51
N ARG A 212 5.70 -10.41 5.22
CA ARG A 212 6.55 -11.03 6.23
C ARG A 212 7.52 -10.02 6.84
N LEU A 213 7.51 -9.93 8.17
CA LEU A 213 8.36 -9.02 8.96
C LEU A 213 9.74 -9.63 9.29
N ASP A 214 9.91 -10.94 9.10
CA ASP A 214 11.16 -11.68 9.32
C ASP A 214 11.94 -11.94 8.01
N GLY A 215 11.58 -11.25 6.94
CA GLY A 215 12.29 -11.31 5.66
C GLY A 215 13.65 -10.60 5.70
N PRO A 216 14.45 -10.72 4.63
CA PRO A 216 15.75 -10.06 4.52
C PRO A 216 15.65 -8.53 4.45
N GLN A 217 14.48 -8.02 4.13
CA GLN A 217 14.15 -6.59 4.09
C GLN A 217 12.69 -6.38 4.52
N PRO A 218 12.32 -5.18 4.97
CA PRO A 218 10.93 -4.85 5.28
C PRO A 218 10.01 -5.10 4.09
N PRO A 219 8.76 -5.57 4.29
CA PRO A 219 7.85 -5.88 3.18
C PRO A 219 7.58 -4.68 2.27
N SER A 220 7.49 -3.47 2.81
CA SER A 220 7.31 -2.25 2.01
C SER A 220 8.50 -1.93 1.10
N GLN A 221 9.73 -2.38 1.41
CA GLN A 221 10.86 -2.18 0.51
C GLN A 221 10.65 -2.94 -0.81
N ALA A 222 10.23 -4.20 -0.74
CA ALA A 222 9.94 -4.97 -1.95
C ALA A 222 8.78 -4.35 -2.78
N LEU A 223 7.80 -3.72 -2.13
CA LEU A 223 6.73 -2.98 -2.81
C LEU A 223 7.26 -1.73 -3.52
N LEU A 224 8.22 -1.02 -2.92
CA LEU A 224 8.88 0.13 -3.55
C LEU A 224 9.77 -0.30 -4.72
N ASP A 225 10.47 -1.42 -4.59
CA ASP A 225 11.40 -1.92 -5.62
C ASP A 225 10.67 -2.33 -6.91
N VAL A 226 9.40 -2.72 -6.86
CA VAL A 226 8.60 -3.04 -8.06
C VAL A 226 7.92 -1.81 -8.69
N LEU A 227 7.85 -0.67 -8.00
CA LEU A 227 7.17 0.53 -8.53
C LEU A 227 7.72 1.00 -9.89
N PRO A 228 9.05 1.10 -10.12
CA PRO A 228 9.55 1.58 -11.40
C PRO A 228 9.05 0.76 -12.59
N GLU A 229 8.99 -0.56 -12.44
CA GLU A 229 8.48 -1.45 -13.49
C GLU A 229 6.97 -1.29 -13.70
N LEU A 230 6.19 -1.23 -12.62
CA LEU A 230 4.74 -1.14 -12.68
C LEU A 230 4.23 0.21 -13.20
N LEU A 231 5.03 1.27 -13.04
CA LEU A 231 4.68 2.62 -13.43
C LEU A 231 5.17 2.98 -14.83
N THR A 232 6.28 2.38 -15.29
CA THR A 232 6.82 2.67 -16.64
C THR A 232 5.84 2.20 -17.71
N GLY A 233 5.47 3.11 -18.60
CA GLY A 233 4.47 2.89 -19.63
C GLY A 233 3.02 3.14 -19.18
N ALA A 234 2.77 3.41 -17.91
CA ALA A 234 1.46 3.81 -17.41
C ALA A 234 1.17 5.30 -17.71
N GLU A 235 -0.10 5.64 -17.84
CA GLU A 235 -0.51 7.05 -17.85
C GLU A 235 -0.27 7.68 -16.46
N PHE A 236 0.13 8.93 -16.43
CA PHE A 236 0.43 9.66 -15.20
C PHE A 236 -0.74 9.64 -14.20
N ALA A 237 -1.98 9.76 -14.69
CA ALA A 237 -3.17 9.65 -13.84
C ALA A 237 -3.30 8.28 -13.17
N CYS A 238 -2.84 7.19 -13.83
CA CYS A 238 -2.88 5.83 -13.31
C CYS A 238 -1.78 5.56 -12.28
N ALA A 239 -0.67 6.28 -12.33
CA ALA A 239 0.47 6.08 -11.42
C ALA A 239 0.04 6.18 -9.95
N ARG A 240 -0.81 7.15 -9.61
CA ARG A 240 -1.33 7.33 -8.25
C ARG A 240 -2.18 6.15 -7.79
N ILE A 241 -2.99 5.57 -8.67
CA ILE A 241 -3.82 4.40 -8.38
C ILE A 241 -2.94 3.17 -8.13
N ILE A 242 -1.90 2.99 -8.96
CA ILE A 242 -0.96 1.87 -8.82
C ILE A 242 -0.26 1.94 -7.47
N VAL A 243 0.30 3.10 -7.10
CA VAL A 243 0.95 3.30 -5.79
C VAL A 243 -0.03 3.05 -4.65
N ALA A 244 -1.23 3.64 -4.68
CA ALA A 244 -2.23 3.45 -3.63
C ALA A 244 -2.68 1.99 -3.50
N SER A 245 -2.66 1.21 -4.60
CA SER A 245 -3.02 -0.21 -4.58
C SER A 245 -1.93 -1.12 -3.98
N LEU A 246 -0.69 -0.68 -3.93
CA LEU A 246 0.41 -1.38 -3.24
C LEU A 246 0.52 -0.94 -1.79
N ASP A 247 0.17 0.30 -1.50
CA ASP A 247 0.15 0.95 -0.18
C ASP A 247 1.39 0.67 0.68
N PRO A 248 2.61 1.01 0.21
CA PRO A 248 3.82 0.81 1.01
C PRO A 248 3.80 1.69 2.27
N ASP A 249 4.27 1.15 3.40
CA ASP A 249 4.43 1.86 4.66
C ASP A 249 5.91 2.19 4.89
N LEU A 250 6.24 3.47 4.81
CA LEU A 250 7.62 3.91 4.95
C LEU A 250 8.11 3.86 6.41
N ASP A 251 7.21 3.77 7.38
CA ASP A 251 7.60 3.58 8.79
C ASP A 251 8.31 2.23 9.00
N GLU A 252 7.99 1.20 8.19
CA GLU A 252 8.71 -0.08 8.22
C GLU A 252 10.19 0.07 7.87
N LEU A 253 10.54 1.01 6.97
CA LEU A 253 11.91 1.23 6.52
C LEU A 253 12.78 1.89 7.58
N ALA A 254 12.18 2.65 8.48
CA ALA A 254 12.90 3.33 9.56
C ALA A 254 13.56 2.34 10.56
N LEU A 255 12.99 1.14 10.71
CA LEU A 255 13.57 0.08 11.55
C LEU A 255 14.83 -0.52 10.93
N ALA A 256 14.89 -0.65 9.62
CA ALA A 256 16.02 -1.26 8.92
C ALA A 256 17.29 -0.38 8.97
N THR A 257 17.14 0.91 9.24
CA THR A 257 18.26 1.87 9.30
C THR A 257 18.94 1.97 10.67
N VAL A 258 18.43 1.28 11.70
CA VAL A 258 19.06 1.25 13.03
C VAL A 258 20.15 0.18 13.05
N PRO A 259 21.47 0.53 13.09
CA PRO A 259 22.54 -0.47 13.19
C PRO A 259 22.43 -1.15 14.57
N GLY A 260 22.04 -2.43 14.61
CA GLY A 260 22.00 -3.22 15.84
C GLY A 260 20.68 -3.94 16.14
N ALA A 261 19.62 -3.79 15.37
CA ALA A 261 18.36 -4.52 15.57
C ALA A 261 18.37 -5.94 14.97
N ALA A 262 19.45 -6.34 14.29
CA ALA A 262 19.66 -7.71 13.84
C ALA A 262 20.40 -8.47 14.95
N HIS A 263 19.72 -9.41 15.59
CA HIS A 263 20.24 -10.35 16.61
C HIS A 263 20.38 -9.80 18.05
N ALA A 264 19.27 -9.69 18.76
CA ALA A 264 19.24 -9.87 20.20
C ALA A 264 18.12 -10.86 20.56
#